data_e538dd98719b64ede1790034aeba91e5
#
_entry.id   e538dd98719b64ede1790034aeba91e5
#
_cell.length_a   1.000
_cell.length_b   1.000
_cell.length_c   1.000
_cell.angle_alpha   90.00
_cell.angle_beta   90.00
_cell.angle_gamma   90.00
#
_symmetry.space_group_name_H-M   'P 1'
#
loop_
_entity.id
_entity.type
_entity.pdbx_description
1 polymer ?
#
loop_
_entity_poly.entity_id
_entity_poly.type
_entity_poly.pdbx_seq_one_letter_code
_entity_poly.pdbx_strand_id
1 'polypeptide(L)'
;MASSIEFKLFAPYNKEAAVVGCFSDWEPITMTKGKDGYFRTKVELEDGTHQYKFRVRSLSWFLEPDEWTEVVDPYAVNIDPDSQNGTITVKDGEALVDTYVWQHDDKPLPADHELVIYELHVGDFSGGGGDPDGKGRYEDVIEKLDYLVELGINAIELMPVKENPGEYSWGYSPQHFFAAESNYGSTFELKHLIDECHGKGIRVIVDGIYNHSNTECPLTQIDHDYWYHHSPTDPDNSWGPEFNYEKYDENYDLKPAWKYIGDNVDFWIGEYHIDGIRYDATRQINNYDFLHFIVNKAKEDAGMKPFINIAENIPEDPSITNIDGPMDGCWHYSFYANVMAHICGDRYDGEELKRMIDCKRDGFMGATNVVNYLSNHDHKRVMVELGNRSILGQAAFKRVKLGAVLMMTAVGIPMMWMGQEFGDYNPLNQDASKIDWSLLAGDDNKGLFAHYRGLINLRKNNHALYTANIDFFHENSESKVLAYTRWNDEGSRVVVVANFSDQYLAGYTVPGMPADGTWHEWTGNYDLEAGEGQIIIDLPEYEAQVFVYQN
;
A
#
# COMPACT_ATOMS: atom_id res chain seq x y z
N MET A 1 24.28 -27.54 22.30
CA MET A 1 24.42 -27.27 23.77
C MET A 1 23.26 -26.38 24.13
N ALA A 2 22.59 -26.65 25.24
CA ALA A 2 21.50 -25.78 25.69
C ALA A 2 22.06 -24.39 26.07
N SER A 3 21.33 -23.35 25.70
CA SER A 3 21.65 -21.98 25.98
C SER A 3 20.51 -21.28 26.71
N SER A 4 20.87 -20.32 27.56
CA SER A 4 19.93 -19.63 28.42
C SER A 4 19.20 -18.53 27.70
N ILE A 5 18.00 -18.78 27.22
CA ILE A 5 17.16 -17.86 26.48
C ILE A 5 16.21 -17.13 27.42
N GLU A 6 16.14 -15.81 27.32
CA GLU A 6 15.23 -15.00 28.13
C GLU A 6 13.87 -14.85 27.43
N PHE A 7 12.80 -15.18 28.16
CA PHE A 7 11.42 -14.85 27.81
C PHE A 7 10.96 -13.64 28.61
N LYS A 8 10.34 -12.67 27.94
CA LYS A 8 9.85 -11.44 28.56
C LYS A 8 8.45 -11.09 28.07
N LEU A 9 7.59 -10.65 29.00
CA LEU A 9 6.22 -10.21 28.71
C LEU A 9 5.96 -8.88 29.41
N PHE A 10 5.57 -7.84 28.65
CA PHE A 10 5.12 -6.58 29.24
C PHE A 10 3.64 -6.69 29.63
N ALA A 11 3.39 -6.79 30.93
CA ALA A 11 2.05 -6.90 31.51
C ALA A 11 2.04 -6.20 32.89
N PRO A 12 2.10 -4.85 32.88
CA PRO A 12 2.53 -4.06 34.05
C PRO A 12 1.58 -4.19 35.22
N TYR A 13 0.29 -4.41 35.03
CA TYR A 13 -0.71 -4.50 36.10
C TYR A 13 -1.17 -5.93 36.41
N ASN A 14 -0.85 -6.91 35.56
CA ASN A 14 -1.18 -8.30 35.80
C ASN A 14 -0.40 -8.84 37.00
N LYS A 15 -1.01 -9.73 37.77
CA LYS A 15 -0.43 -10.23 39.04
C LYS A 15 0.62 -11.30 38.83
N GLU A 16 0.39 -12.22 37.92
CA GLU A 16 1.19 -13.40 37.67
C GLU A 16 1.28 -13.71 36.17
N ALA A 17 2.43 -14.22 35.76
CA ALA A 17 2.66 -14.75 34.43
C ALA A 17 3.58 -15.96 34.46
N ALA A 18 3.47 -16.82 33.48
CA ALA A 18 4.33 -17.96 33.21
C ALA A 18 4.55 -18.12 31.70
N VAL A 19 5.66 -18.76 31.33
CA VAL A 19 5.86 -19.26 29.97
C VAL A 19 5.57 -20.76 29.94
N VAL A 20 4.92 -21.23 28.87
CA VAL A 20 4.68 -22.65 28.58
C VAL A 20 5.20 -22.94 27.19
N GLY A 21 5.68 -24.15 26.96
CA GLY A 21 6.17 -24.51 25.62
C GLY A 21 6.58 -25.97 25.51
N CYS A 22 6.93 -26.40 24.31
CA CYS A 22 7.40 -27.76 24.05
C CYS A 22 8.63 -28.15 24.88
N PHE A 23 9.41 -27.16 25.31
CA PHE A 23 10.59 -27.36 26.19
C PHE A 23 10.25 -27.66 27.63
N SER A 24 9.02 -27.54 28.07
CA SER A 24 8.55 -27.82 29.42
C SER A 24 7.38 -28.82 29.45
N ASP A 25 7.16 -29.57 28.38
CA ASP A 25 5.96 -30.39 28.19
C ASP A 25 4.66 -29.62 28.44
N TRP A 26 4.66 -28.31 28.09
CA TRP A 26 3.59 -27.33 28.31
C TRP A 26 3.25 -27.07 29.80
N GLU A 27 4.12 -27.52 30.72
CA GLU A 27 4.00 -27.14 32.12
C GLU A 27 4.50 -25.71 32.36
N PRO A 28 3.81 -24.92 33.21
CA PRO A 28 4.13 -23.51 33.41
C PRO A 28 5.45 -23.28 34.14
N ILE A 29 6.33 -22.48 33.52
CA ILE A 29 7.53 -21.95 34.15
C ILE A 29 7.21 -20.53 34.62
N THR A 30 7.18 -20.34 35.95
CA THR A 30 6.83 -19.04 36.55
C THR A 30 7.81 -17.94 36.14
N MET A 31 7.27 -16.77 35.84
CA MET A 31 8.03 -15.56 35.50
C MET A 31 8.06 -14.59 36.69
N THR A 32 9.14 -13.82 36.80
CA THR A 32 9.30 -12.81 37.86
C THR A 32 9.06 -11.41 37.28
N LYS A 33 8.21 -10.63 37.96
CA LYS A 33 7.88 -9.26 37.55
C LYS A 33 8.94 -8.27 38.02
N GLY A 34 9.50 -7.52 37.08
CA GLY A 34 10.40 -6.40 37.32
C GLY A 34 9.65 -5.10 37.69
N LYS A 35 10.39 -4.10 38.19
CA LYS A 35 9.85 -2.76 38.44
C LYS A 35 9.46 -2.00 37.18
N ASP A 36 9.94 -2.43 36.03
CA ASP A 36 9.69 -1.90 34.69
C ASP A 36 8.44 -2.48 34.04
N GLY A 37 7.64 -3.26 34.78
CA GLY A 37 6.38 -3.85 34.31
C GLY A 37 6.55 -5.14 33.50
N TYR A 38 7.78 -5.57 33.23
CA TYR A 38 8.03 -6.81 32.50
C TYR A 38 8.09 -8.01 33.44
N PHE A 39 7.43 -9.09 33.07
CA PHE A 39 7.70 -10.43 33.56
C PHE A 39 8.86 -11.04 32.79
N ARG A 40 9.79 -11.75 33.48
CA ARG A 40 10.96 -12.40 32.88
C ARG A 40 11.21 -13.76 33.50
N THR A 41 11.69 -14.66 32.64
CA THR A 41 12.32 -15.92 33.08
C THR A 41 13.36 -16.34 32.04
N LYS A 42 14.28 -17.22 32.48
CA LYS A 42 15.26 -17.83 31.56
C LYS A 42 15.00 -19.32 31.46
N VAL A 43 15.08 -19.84 30.27
CA VAL A 43 14.88 -21.25 29.95
C VAL A 43 16.09 -21.76 29.16
N GLU A 44 16.60 -22.93 29.58
CA GLU A 44 17.67 -23.59 28.82
C GLU A 44 17.08 -24.27 27.58
N LEU A 45 17.43 -23.80 26.41
CA LEU A 45 16.97 -24.33 25.13
C LEU A 45 18.16 -24.86 24.30
N GLU A 46 17.97 -26.00 23.64
CA GLU A 46 18.91 -26.50 22.63
C GLU A 46 18.66 -25.79 21.30
N ASP A 47 19.64 -25.86 20.39
CA ASP A 47 19.46 -25.38 19.03
C ASP A 47 18.27 -26.09 18.35
N GLY A 48 17.41 -25.31 17.70
CA GLY A 48 16.18 -25.77 17.07
C GLY A 48 15.05 -24.76 17.20
N THR A 49 13.89 -25.08 16.67
CA THR A 49 12.67 -24.28 16.78
C THR A 49 11.77 -24.81 17.89
N HIS A 50 11.36 -23.94 18.79
CA HIS A 50 10.56 -24.25 19.96
C HIS A 50 9.24 -23.48 19.92
N GLN A 51 8.13 -24.18 20.14
CA GLN A 51 6.81 -23.57 20.28
C GLN A 51 6.57 -23.13 21.72
N TYR A 52 5.95 -21.95 21.91
CA TYR A 52 5.65 -21.43 23.23
C TYR A 52 4.44 -20.49 23.24
N LYS A 53 3.91 -20.26 24.42
CA LYS A 53 2.91 -19.24 24.78
C LYS A 53 3.24 -18.66 26.15
N PHE A 54 2.61 -17.53 26.46
CA PHE A 54 2.53 -17.05 27.84
C PHE A 54 1.20 -17.48 28.47
N ARG A 55 1.20 -17.70 29.75
CA ARG A 55 0.00 -17.76 30.59
C ARG A 55 0.02 -16.54 31.50
N VAL A 56 -1.09 -15.83 31.57
CA VAL A 56 -1.19 -14.59 32.34
C VAL A 56 -2.52 -14.57 33.12
N ARG A 57 -2.50 -14.01 34.36
CA ARG A 57 -3.74 -13.63 35.05
C ARG A 57 -4.32 -12.43 34.36
N SER A 58 -5.31 -12.65 33.49
CA SER A 58 -5.91 -11.61 32.65
C SER A 58 -6.59 -10.52 33.47
N LEU A 59 -6.54 -9.30 32.95
CA LEU A 59 -7.30 -8.14 33.44
C LEU A 59 -8.38 -7.69 32.45
N SER A 60 -8.55 -8.41 31.35
CA SER A 60 -9.53 -8.07 30.32
C SER A 60 -10.96 -8.26 30.84
N TRP A 61 -11.77 -7.24 30.63
CA TRP A 61 -13.13 -7.13 31.18
C TRP A 61 -14.11 -8.20 30.67
N PHE A 62 -13.82 -8.81 29.53
CA PHE A 62 -14.65 -9.87 28.94
C PHE A 62 -14.25 -11.30 29.37
N LEU A 63 -13.20 -11.43 30.16
CA LEU A 63 -12.79 -12.69 30.78
C LEU A 63 -13.18 -12.71 32.26
N GLU A 64 -13.26 -13.90 32.84
CA GLU A 64 -13.52 -14.02 34.28
C GLU A 64 -12.36 -13.37 35.08
N PRO A 65 -12.64 -12.64 36.16
CA PRO A 65 -11.63 -11.94 36.91
C PRO A 65 -10.51 -12.87 37.40
N ASP A 66 -9.26 -12.47 37.19
CA ASP A 66 -8.05 -13.23 37.55
C ASP A 66 -7.99 -14.66 36.93
N GLU A 67 -8.67 -14.89 35.80
CA GLU A 67 -8.56 -16.14 35.06
C GLU A 67 -7.17 -16.29 34.43
N TRP A 68 -6.66 -17.53 34.44
CA TRP A 68 -5.47 -17.88 33.68
C TRP A 68 -5.80 -18.03 32.19
N THR A 69 -5.22 -17.17 31.37
CA THR A 69 -5.38 -17.18 29.94
C THR A 69 -4.05 -17.47 29.27
N GLU A 70 -4.07 -18.33 28.25
CA GLU A 70 -2.91 -18.57 27.38
C GLU A 70 -2.96 -17.61 26.20
N VAL A 71 -1.86 -16.91 25.99
CA VAL A 71 -1.72 -15.93 24.92
C VAL A 71 -0.42 -16.17 24.16
N VAL A 72 -0.44 -16.00 22.86
CA VAL A 72 0.79 -15.92 22.07
C VAL A 72 1.57 -14.68 22.52
N ASP A 73 2.89 -14.73 22.41
CA ASP A 73 3.71 -13.56 22.68
C ASP A 73 3.28 -12.39 21.78
N PRO A 74 2.89 -11.23 22.33
CA PRO A 74 2.57 -10.05 21.50
C PRO A 74 3.71 -9.61 20.55
N TYR A 75 4.94 -10.01 20.86
CA TYR A 75 6.14 -9.75 20.04
C TYR A 75 6.64 -11.02 19.30
N ALA A 76 5.80 -12.05 19.18
CA ALA A 76 6.18 -13.24 18.41
C ALA A 76 6.45 -12.86 16.95
N VAL A 77 7.64 -13.22 16.46
CA VAL A 77 8.09 -12.92 15.09
C VAL A 77 7.76 -14.03 14.11
N ASN A 78 7.43 -15.21 14.60
CA ASN A 78 7.01 -16.35 13.81
C ASN A 78 5.86 -17.08 14.53
N ILE A 79 4.86 -17.47 13.75
CA ILE A 79 3.71 -18.26 14.20
C ILE A 79 3.74 -19.60 13.48
N ASP A 80 3.55 -20.67 14.23
CA ASP A 80 3.40 -22.00 13.65
C ASP A 80 2.03 -22.10 12.97
N PRO A 81 1.94 -22.39 11.67
CA PRO A 81 0.68 -22.33 10.93
C PRO A 81 -0.34 -23.38 11.37
N ASP A 82 0.12 -24.53 11.88
CA ASP A 82 -0.76 -25.64 12.28
C ASP A 82 -1.31 -25.43 13.69
N SER A 83 -0.43 -25.07 14.65
CA SER A 83 -0.79 -24.96 16.07
C SER A 83 -1.20 -23.54 16.48
N GLN A 84 -0.89 -22.53 15.68
CA GLN A 84 -1.04 -21.11 15.98
C GLN A 84 -0.30 -20.69 17.27
N ASN A 85 0.79 -21.38 17.61
CA ASN A 85 1.68 -21.02 18.70
C ASN A 85 2.78 -20.07 18.20
N GLY A 86 3.27 -19.20 19.06
CA GLY A 86 4.51 -18.48 18.83
C GLY A 86 5.69 -19.44 18.73
N THR A 87 6.63 -19.18 17.84
CA THR A 87 7.86 -19.97 17.75
C THR A 87 9.10 -19.10 17.96
N ILE A 88 10.12 -19.71 18.56
CA ILE A 88 11.46 -19.13 18.73
C ILE A 88 12.48 -20.11 18.17
N THR A 89 13.36 -19.63 17.29
CA THR A 89 14.45 -20.42 16.73
C THR A 89 15.74 -20.08 17.45
N VAL A 90 16.41 -21.09 18.00
CA VAL A 90 17.72 -20.97 18.64
C VAL A 90 18.77 -21.59 17.75
N LYS A 91 19.85 -20.86 17.49
CA LYS A 91 21.01 -21.32 16.72
C LYS A 91 22.29 -20.78 17.33
N ASP A 92 23.27 -21.65 17.51
CA ASP A 92 24.57 -21.28 18.13
C ASP A 92 24.40 -20.55 19.48
N GLY A 93 23.31 -20.84 20.19
CA GLY A 93 23.01 -20.28 21.51
C GLY A 93 22.30 -18.94 21.51
N GLU A 94 21.89 -18.41 20.38
CA GLU A 94 21.17 -17.15 20.24
C GLU A 94 19.78 -17.37 19.63
N ALA A 95 18.80 -16.57 20.10
CA ALA A 95 17.48 -16.54 19.49
C ALA A 95 17.54 -15.68 18.22
N LEU A 96 17.04 -16.22 17.11
CA LEU A 96 17.06 -15.56 15.80
C LEU A 96 15.63 -15.43 15.26
N VAL A 97 15.39 -14.38 14.48
CA VAL A 97 14.17 -14.26 13.65
C VAL A 97 14.21 -15.31 12.55
N ASP A 98 15.31 -15.33 11.80
CA ASP A 98 15.64 -16.32 10.76
C ASP A 98 17.14 -16.29 10.44
N THR A 99 17.53 -16.89 9.31
CA THR A 99 18.92 -16.93 8.82
C THR A 99 19.10 -16.23 7.48
N TYR A 100 18.18 -15.34 7.10
CA TYR A 100 18.25 -14.60 5.84
C TYR A 100 19.48 -13.68 5.79
N VAL A 101 20.11 -13.58 4.63
CA VAL A 101 21.24 -12.68 4.37
C VAL A 101 20.90 -11.82 3.17
N TRP A 102 20.72 -10.54 3.39
CA TRP A 102 20.41 -9.54 2.36
C TRP A 102 21.49 -9.46 1.29
N GLN A 103 21.08 -9.40 0.03
CA GLN A 103 21.98 -9.39 -1.14
C GLN A 103 21.96 -8.06 -1.88
N HIS A 104 20.92 -7.25 -1.72
CA HIS A 104 20.63 -6.10 -2.56
C HIS A 104 20.39 -4.79 -1.80
N ASP A 105 20.70 -4.73 -0.50
CA ASP A 105 20.54 -3.52 0.33
C ASP A 105 21.30 -2.28 -0.15
N ASP A 106 22.36 -2.48 -0.94
CA ASP A 106 23.19 -1.41 -1.48
C ASP A 106 22.65 -0.83 -2.80
N LYS A 107 21.54 -1.38 -3.32
CA LYS A 107 20.96 -0.90 -4.58
C LYS A 107 20.26 0.44 -4.40
N PRO A 108 20.46 1.38 -5.33
CA PRO A 108 19.73 2.63 -5.31
C PRO A 108 18.25 2.38 -5.63
N LEU A 109 17.38 2.97 -4.80
CA LEU A 109 15.93 2.90 -4.97
C LEU A 109 15.39 4.26 -5.48
N PRO A 110 14.26 4.28 -6.21
CA PRO A 110 13.69 5.51 -6.76
C PRO A 110 13.27 6.49 -5.66
N ALA A 111 13.35 7.78 -5.95
CA ALA A 111 12.82 8.83 -5.10
C ALA A 111 11.27 8.87 -5.16
N ASP A 112 10.61 9.50 -4.18
CA ASP A 112 9.14 9.48 -4.07
C ASP A 112 8.42 10.04 -5.32
N HIS A 113 8.96 11.09 -5.94
CA HIS A 113 8.36 11.69 -7.15
C HIS A 113 8.51 10.82 -8.43
N GLU A 114 9.40 9.82 -8.39
CA GLU A 114 9.63 8.87 -9.48
C GLU A 114 8.71 7.65 -9.41
N LEU A 115 7.99 7.48 -8.29
CA LEU A 115 7.21 6.27 -8.04
C LEU A 115 6.08 6.09 -9.06
N VAL A 116 5.92 4.84 -9.46
CA VAL A 116 4.74 4.25 -10.09
C VAL A 116 4.42 3.00 -9.27
N ILE A 117 3.37 3.09 -8.49
CA ILE A 117 3.02 2.06 -7.50
C ILE A 117 2.11 1.00 -8.14
N TYR A 118 2.35 -0.25 -7.77
CA TYR A 118 1.50 -1.39 -8.12
C TYR A 118 1.00 -2.03 -6.82
N GLU A 119 -0.26 -1.81 -6.50
CA GLU A 119 -0.92 -2.40 -5.34
C GLU A 119 -1.27 -3.86 -5.65
N LEU A 120 -0.87 -4.79 -4.78
CA LEU A 120 -1.14 -6.21 -4.96
C LEU A 120 -1.47 -6.94 -3.67
N HIS A 121 -2.33 -7.95 -3.80
CA HIS A 121 -2.62 -8.95 -2.79
C HIS A 121 -1.87 -10.24 -3.11
N VAL A 122 -1.00 -10.71 -2.21
CA VAL A 122 -0.12 -11.86 -2.45
C VAL A 122 -0.93 -13.11 -2.84
N GLY A 123 -2.01 -13.39 -2.11
CA GLY A 123 -2.85 -14.57 -2.34
C GLY A 123 -3.55 -14.60 -3.70
N ASP A 124 -3.90 -13.42 -4.27
CA ASP A 124 -4.67 -13.30 -5.51
C ASP A 124 -3.82 -12.98 -6.74
N PHE A 125 -2.57 -12.54 -6.55
CA PHE A 125 -1.73 -12.07 -7.65
C PHE A 125 -1.27 -13.21 -8.56
N SER A 126 -0.71 -14.29 -8.00
CA SER A 126 -0.14 -15.38 -8.79
C SER A 126 -0.20 -16.70 -8.01
N GLY A 127 0.32 -17.79 -8.58
CA GLY A 127 0.48 -19.09 -7.90
C GLY A 127 -0.78 -19.96 -7.81
N GLY A 128 -0.83 -20.82 -6.80
CA GLY A 128 -1.93 -21.76 -6.59
C GLY A 128 -1.94 -22.95 -7.56
N GLY A 129 -0.85 -23.20 -8.29
CA GLY A 129 -0.69 -24.38 -9.13
C GLY A 129 -1.69 -24.51 -10.30
N GLY A 130 -2.32 -23.39 -10.70
CA GLY A 130 -3.36 -23.37 -11.74
C GLY A 130 -4.77 -23.67 -11.21
N ASP A 131 -4.93 -23.85 -9.91
CA ASP A 131 -6.23 -23.89 -9.25
C ASP A 131 -6.78 -22.46 -9.16
N PRO A 132 -7.98 -22.16 -9.69
CA PRO A 132 -8.59 -20.84 -9.56
C PRO A 132 -8.79 -20.40 -8.11
N ASP A 133 -8.99 -21.34 -7.20
CA ASP A 133 -9.17 -21.10 -5.76
C ASP A 133 -7.86 -21.26 -4.97
N GLY A 134 -6.75 -21.60 -5.67
CA GLY A 134 -5.45 -21.80 -5.05
C GLY A 134 -4.80 -20.46 -4.66
N LYS A 135 -4.25 -20.41 -3.44
CA LYS A 135 -3.60 -19.21 -2.91
C LYS A 135 -2.20 -19.02 -3.49
N GLY A 136 -1.83 -17.75 -3.75
CA GLY A 136 -0.47 -17.34 -4.04
C GLY A 136 0.38 -17.18 -2.78
N ARG A 137 1.68 -17.23 -2.96
CA ARG A 137 2.72 -17.11 -1.93
C ARG A 137 3.74 -16.03 -2.32
N TYR A 138 4.62 -15.68 -1.40
CA TYR A 138 5.70 -14.72 -1.67
C TYR A 138 6.57 -15.14 -2.86
N GLU A 139 6.92 -16.42 -2.96
CA GLU A 139 7.70 -16.96 -4.09
C GLU A 139 6.96 -16.85 -5.44
N ASP A 140 5.63 -17.00 -5.45
CA ASP A 140 4.84 -16.81 -6.67
C ASP A 140 4.86 -15.35 -7.15
N VAL A 141 4.99 -14.38 -6.23
CA VAL A 141 5.19 -12.96 -6.59
C VAL A 141 6.57 -12.77 -7.19
N ILE A 142 7.62 -13.41 -6.62
CA ILE A 142 8.99 -13.35 -7.15
C ILE A 142 9.02 -13.84 -8.61
N GLU A 143 8.33 -14.93 -8.93
CA GLU A 143 8.23 -15.45 -10.31
C GLU A 143 7.62 -14.44 -11.31
N LYS A 144 6.89 -13.44 -10.82
CA LYS A 144 6.26 -12.39 -11.63
C LYS A 144 7.02 -11.06 -11.63
N LEU A 145 8.10 -10.92 -10.90
CA LEU A 145 8.84 -9.65 -10.83
C LEU A 145 9.35 -9.20 -12.21
N ASP A 146 9.76 -10.11 -13.08
CA ASP A 146 10.20 -9.75 -14.44
C ASP A 146 9.06 -9.15 -15.28
N TYR A 147 7.82 -9.61 -15.08
CA TYR A 147 6.63 -9.02 -15.69
C TYR A 147 6.41 -7.59 -15.18
N LEU A 148 6.53 -7.37 -13.87
CA LEU A 148 6.38 -6.03 -13.27
C LEU A 148 7.49 -5.06 -13.74
N VAL A 149 8.72 -5.57 -13.91
CA VAL A 149 9.83 -4.81 -14.50
C VAL A 149 9.55 -4.48 -15.98
N GLU A 150 9.01 -5.43 -16.76
CA GLU A 150 8.62 -5.18 -18.16
C GLU A 150 7.51 -4.12 -18.24
N LEU A 151 6.53 -4.16 -17.35
CA LEU A 151 5.50 -3.13 -17.24
C LEU A 151 6.11 -1.76 -16.92
N GLY A 152 7.19 -1.76 -16.13
CA GLY A 152 8.00 -0.57 -15.78
C GLY A 152 7.72 0.03 -14.42
N ILE A 153 6.90 -0.61 -13.56
CA ILE A 153 6.66 -0.15 -12.18
C ILE A 153 7.96 -0.15 -11.37
N ASN A 154 8.02 0.66 -10.34
CA ASN A 154 9.20 0.78 -9.48
C ASN A 154 8.86 0.83 -7.98
N ALA A 155 7.63 0.56 -7.63
CA ALA A 155 7.20 0.26 -6.27
C ALA A 155 6.05 -0.74 -6.29
N ILE A 156 6.05 -1.68 -5.34
CA ILE A 156 4.88 -2.49 -5.02
C ILE A 156 4.32 -2.03 -3.67
N GLU A 157 3.00 -1.98 -3.55
CA GLU A 157 2.29 -1.79 -2.30
C GLU A 157 1.61 -3.11 -1.97
N LEU A 158 2.16 -3.81 -0.98
CA LEU A 158 1.63 -5.09 -0.51
C LEU A 158 0.44 -4.83 0.41
N MET A 159 -0.73 -5.34 0.05
CA MET A 159 -1.81 -5.48 1.01
C MET A 159 -1.31 -6.21 2.27
N PRO A 160 -2.05 -6.17 3.40
CA PRO A 160 -1.48 -6.58 4.68
C PRO A 160 -0.79 -7.95 4.64
N VAL A 161 0.42 -7.97 5.16
CA VAL A 161 1.29 -9.17 5.26
C VAL A 161 1.62 -9.52 6.70
N LYS A 162 0.89 -8.95 7.67
CA LYS A 162 0.96 -9.35 9.06
C LYS A 162 0.03 -10.51 9.32
N GLU A 163 0.40 -11.40 10.24
CA GLU A 163 -0.35 -12.62 10.57
C GLU A 163 -1.79 -12.31 11.00
N ASN A 164 -2.74 -12.91 10.31
CA ASN A 164 -4.19 -12.78 10.46
C ASN A 164 -4.83 -14.11 10.84
N PRO A 165 -6.02 -14.11 11.46
CA PRO A 165 -6.74 -15.34 11.70
C PRO A 165 -7.33 -15.93 10.40
N GLY A 166 -7.31 -17.26 10.31
CA GLY A 166 -7.95 -18.00 9.21
C GLY A 166 -7.01 -18.35 8.07
N GLU A 167 -7.56 -18.99 7.03
CA GLU A 167 -6.75 -19.52 5.92
C GLU A 167 -6.60 -18.55 4.75
N TYR A 168 -7.52 -17.60 4.58
CA TYR A 168 -7.52 -16.62 3.49
C TYR A 168 -8.19 -15.33 3.95
N SER A 169 -7.51 -14.21 3.74
CA SER A 169 -8.00 -12.89 4.14
C SER A 169 -7.25 -11.80 3.38
N TRP A 170 -7.86 -10.63 3.23
CA TRP A 170 -7.13 -9.43 2.79
C TRP A 170 -6.18 -8.87 3.86
N GLY A 171 -6.27 -9.38 5.09
CA GLY A 171 -5.34 -9.06 6.15
C GLY A 171 -5.69 -7.84 7.02
N TYR A 172 -6.86 -7.25 6.85
CA TYR A 172 -7.28 -6.05 7.61
C TYR A 172 -7.77 -6.33 9.04
N SER A 173 -7.41 -7.49 9.60
CA SER A 173 -7.70 -7.82 11.00
C SER A 173 -6.49 -8.48 11.67
N PRO A 174 -5.35 -7.76 11.79
CA PRO A 174 -4.10 -8.34 12.25
C PRO A 174 -4.22 -8.85 13.69
N GLN A 175 -3.73 -10.07 13.90
CA GLN A 175 -3.68 -10.72 15.21
C GLN A 175 -2.28 -10.66 15.81
N HIS A 176 -1.24 -10.88 14.99
CA HIS A 176 0.15 -10.88 15.41
C HIS A 176 0.96 -9.87 14.59
N PHE A 177 1.22 -8.71 15.18
CA PHE A 177 1.78 -7.55 14.48
C PHE A 177 3.24 -7.73 14.04
N PHE A 178 4.01 -8.60 14.71
CA PHE A 178 5.43 -8.83 14.42
C PHE A 178 5.69 -10.05 13.53
N ALA A 179 4.69 -10.88 13.30
CA ALA A 179 4.80 -12.06 12.45
C ALA A 179 4.33 -11.77 11.02
N ALA A 180 5.06 -12.32 10.04
CA ALA A 180 4.60 -12.35 8.66
C ALA A 180 3.46 -13.36 8.49
N GLU A 181 2.54 -13.07 7.54
CA GLU A 181 1.38 -13.92 7.22
C GLU A 181 1.83 -15.29 6.74
N SER A 182 1.60 -16.29 7.58
CA SER A 182 2.10 -17.66 7.39
C SER A 182 1.47 -18.39 6.20
N ASN A 183 0.26 -18.00 5.79
CA ASN A 183 -0.38 -18.54 4.58
C ASN A 183 0.35 -18.12 3.30
N TYR A 184 1.04 -16.98 3.29
CA TYR A 184 1.82 -16.53 2.13
C TYR A 184 3.26 -17.07 2.14
N GLY A 185 3.74 -17.54 3.28
CA GLY A 185 5.08 -18.10 3.43
C GLY A 185 5.74 -17.76 4.75
N SER A 186 7.00 -18.09 4.86
CA SER A 186 7.82 -17.81 6.04
C SER A 186 8.36 -16.38 6.04
N THR A 187 8.86 -15.94 7.20
CA THR A 187 9.67 -14.72 7.38
C THR A 187 10.81 -14.65 6.37
N PHE A 188 11.50 -15.77 6.14
CA PHE A 188 12.58 -15.89 5.16
C PHE A 188 12.10 -15.60 3.73
N GLU A 189 10.95 -16.16 3.32
CA GLU A 189 10.40 -15.97 1.97
C GLU A 189 9.92 -14.52 1.75
N LEU A 190 9.35 -13.85 2.77
CA LEU A 190 9.01 -12.43 2.67
C LEU A 190 10.27 -11.56 2.50
N LYS A 191 11.34 -11.82 3.26
CA LYS A 191 12.61 -11.12 3.09
C LYS A 191 13.21 -11.37 1.69
N HIS A 192 13.10 -12.62 1.19
CA HIS A 192 13.53 -12.95 -0.17
C HIS A 192 12.77 -12.15 -1.22
N LEU A 193 11.44 -12.01 -1.08
CA LEU A 193 10.64 -11.17 -1.98
C LEU A 193 11.12 -9.71 -1.97
N ILE A 194 11.32 -9.13 -0.79
CA ILE A 194 11.76 -7.75 -0.65
C ILE A 194 13.16 -7.54 -1.26
N ASP A 195 14.10 -8.45 -0.97
CA ASP A 195 15.47 -8.41 -1.49
C ASP A 195 15.51 -8.52 -3.03
N GLU A 196 14.72 -9.42 -3.62
CA GLU A 196 14.57 -9.54 -5.07
C GLU A 196 13.94 -8.28 -5.70
N CYS A 197 12.99 -7.64 -5.02
CA CYS A 197 12.46 -6.34 -5.42
C CYS A 197 13.57 -5.27 -5.44
N HIS A 198 14.36 -5.18 -4.38
CA HIS A 198 15.51 -4.26 -4.31
C HIS A 198 16.52 -4.54 -5.42
N GLY A 199 16.81 -5.82 -5.70
CA GLY A 199 17.69 -6.24 -6.80
C GLY A 199 17.24 -5.71 -8.16
N LYS A 200 15.94 -5.47 -8.34
CA LYS A 200 15.33 -4.92 -9.56
C LYS A 200 15.04 -3.41 -9.48
N GLY A 201 15.41 -2.74 -8.38
CA GLY A 201 15.14 -1.32 -8.17
C GLY A 201 13.67 -1.01 -7.89
N ILE A 202 12.96 -1.94 -7.28
CA ILE A 202 11.54 -1.81 -6.89
C ILE A 202 11.48 -1.60 -5.38
N ARG A 203 10.83 -0.52 -4.93
CA ARG A 203 10.52 -0.29 -3.50
C ARG A 203 9.38 -1.20 -3.06
N VAL A 204 9.40 -1.59 -1.78
CA VAL A 204 8.33 -2.35 -1.16
C VAL A 204 7.66 -1.51 -0.07
N ILE A 205 6.40 -1.18 -0.29
CA ILE A 205 5.53 -0.48 0.65
C ILE A 205 4.61 -1.55 1.27
N VAL A 206 4.40 -1.51 2.58
CA VAL A 206 3.50 -2.45 3.25
C VAL A 206 2.29 -1.73 3.84
N ASP A 207 1.18 -2.43 3.90
CA ASP A 207 -0.02 -1.92 4.54
C ASP A 207 0.10 -2.03 6.07
N GLY A 208 -0.07 -0.91 6.76
CA GLY A 208 0.03 -0.75 8.21
C GLY A 208 -1.32 -0.52 8.86
N ILE A 209 -1.94 -1.59 9.37
CA ILE A 209 -3.21 -1.52 10.10
C ILE A 209 -2.91 -1.17 11.55
N TYR A 210 -3.04 0.11 11.89
CA TYR A 210 -2.73 0.63 13.22
C TYR A 210 -3.93 1.29 13.90
N ASN A 211 -5.09 1.33 13.25
CA ASN A 211 -6.33 1.78 13.88
C ASN A 211 -6.87 0.74 14.88
N HIS A 212 -6.83 -0.53 14.51
CA HIS A 212 -7.46 -1.61 15.26
C HIS A 212 -6.67 -2.92 15.16
N SER A 213 -7.12 -3.93 15.89
CA SER A 213 -6.62 -5.30 15.80
C SER A 213 -7.75 -6.30 15.71
N ASN A 214 -7.40 -7.57 15.48
CA ASN A 214 -8.35 -8.67 15.71
C ASN A 214 -8.74 -8.77 17.20
N THR A 215 -9.95 -9.25 17.47
CA THR A 215 -10.45 -9.46 18.84
C THR A 215 -9.65 -10.49 19.64
N GLU A 216 -8.95 -11.40 18.97
CA GLU A 216 -8.08 -12.42 19.56
C GLU A 216 -6.60 -12.00 19.61
N CYS A 217 -6.28 -10.74 19.30
CA CYS A 217 -4.94 -10.21 19.47
C CYS A 217 -4.48 -10.43 20.92
N PRO A 218 -3.24 -10.91 21.17
CA PRO A 218 -2.75 -11.20 22.52
C PRO A 218 -2.91 -10.05 23.53
N LEU A 219 -2.77 -8.81 23.07
CA LEU A 219 -2.92 -7.63 23.93
C LEU A 219 -4.33 -7.50 24.50
N THR A 220 -5.37 -7.87 23.72
CA THR A 220 -6.76 -7.85 24.18
C THR A 220 -6.99 -8.85 25.32
N GLN A 221 -6.28 -9.99 25.29
CA GLN A 221 -6.41 -11.06 26.26
C GLN A 221 -5.60 -10.80 27.54
N ILE A 222 -4.53 -10.00 27.46
CA ILE A 222 -3.69 -9.64 28.62
C ILE A 222 -4.39 -8.60 29.50
N ASP A 223 -4.72 -7.46 28.92
CA ASP A 223 -5.39 -6.33 29.57
C ASP A 223 -5.96 -5.39 28.47
N HIS A 224 -7.20 -5.65 28.05
CA HIS A 224 -7.82 -4.93 26.93
C HIS A 224 -7.71 -3.40 27.10
N ASP A 225 -8.19 -2.88 28.24
CA ASP A 225 -8.31 -1.44 28.45
C ASP A 225 -6.95 -0.75 28.70
N TYR A 226 -5.88 -1.52 28.77
CA TYR A 226 -4.53 -0.96 28.84
C TYR A 226 -4.04 -0.48 27.47
N TRP A 227 -4.46 -1.16 26.39
CA TRP A 227 -4.00 -0.92 25.02
C TRP A 227 -5.06 -0.25 24.14
N TYR A 228 -6.33 -0.56 24.40
CA TYR A 228 -7.45 -0.22 23.54
C TYR A 228 -8.47 0.67 24.24
N HIS A 229 -9.31 1.31 23.44
CA HIS A 229 -10.53 1.94 23.95
C HIS A 229 -11.48 0.85 24.48
N HIS A 230 -12.16 1.12 25.59
CA HIS A 230 -13.16 0.20 26.14
C HIS A 230 -14.33 -0.07 25.21
N SER A 231 -14.67 0.94 24.40
CA SER A 231 -15.71 0.89 23.38
C SER A 231 -15.23 1.59 22.13
N PRO A 232 -15.72 1.23 20.95
CA PRO A 232 -15.39 1.91 19.70
C PRO A 232 -15.61 3.42 19.79
N THR A 233 -14.70 4.18 19.22
CA THR A 233 -14.79 5.65 19.12
C THR A 233 -15.87 6.08 18.14
N ASP A 234 -16.04 5.30 17.06
CA ASP A 234 -17.13 5.40 16.09
C ASP A 234 -17.76 4.01 15.88
N PRO A 235 -18.92 3.72 16.51
CA PRO A 235 -19.55 2.41 16.39
C PRO A 235 -20.01 2.04 14.96
N ASP A 236 -20.20 3.02 14.09
CA ASP A 236 -20.62 2.79 12.70
C ASP A 236 -19.44 2.39 11.79
N ASN A 237 -18.20 2.65 12.24
CA ASN A 237 -16.96 2.35 11.53
C ASN A 237 -15.96 1.59 12.41
N SER A 238 -16.41 0.58 13.13
CA SER A 238 -15.58 -0.25 14.00
C SER A 238 -15.28 -1.59 13.35
N TRP A 239 -14.00 -1.90 13.18
CA TRP A 239 -13.52 -3.15 12.55
C TRP A 239 -12.82 -4.09 13.54
N GLY A 240 -12.76 -3.68 14.82
CA GLY A 240 -12.12 -4.44 15.89
C GLY A 240 -11.79 -3.57 17.09
N PRO A 241 -11.07 -4.08 18.09
CA PRO A 241 -10.54 -3.29 19.20
C PRO A 241 -9.66 -2.15 18.69
N GLU A 242 -10.03 -0.89 18.99
CA GLU A 242 -9.32 0.32 18.53
C GLU A 242 -8.24 0.71 19.53
N PHE A 243 -6.99 0.91 19.05
CA PHE A 243 -5.88 1.33 19.90
C PHE A 243 -6.14 2.70 20.54
N ASN A 244 -5.87 2.81 21.85
CA ASN A 244 -6.04 4.05 22.59
C ASN A 244 -4.76 4.87 22.59
N TYR A 245 -4.64 5.79 21.66
CA TYR A 245 -3.47 6.66 21.50
C TYR A 245 -3.45 7.85 22.47
N GLU A 246 -4.52 8.15 23.20
CA GLU A 246 -4.59 9.18 24.23
C GLU A 246 -4.08 8.67 25.58
N LYS A 247 -4.07 7.35 25.80
CA LYS A 247 -3.73 6.76 27.09
C LYS A 247 -2.26 6.98 27.43
N TYR A 248 -2.03 7.54 28.63
CA TYR A 248 -0.71 7.71 29.23
C TYR A 248 -0.65 6.99 30.59
N ASP A 249 0.39 6.22 30.79
CA ASP A 249 0.66 5.53 32.05
C ASP A 249 1.71 6.28 32.87
N GLU A 250 1.24 7.00 33.90
CA GLU A 250 2.11 7.80 34.79
C GLU A 250 3.11 6.94 35.59
N ASN A 251 2.80 5.67 35.88
CA ASN A 251 3.67 4.79 36.67
C ASN A 251 4.88 4.32 35.87
N TYR A 252 4.72 4.17 34.59
CA TYR A 252 5.77 3.70 33.68
C TYR A 252 6.28 4.76 32.72
N ASP A 253 5.71 5.98 32.78
CA ASP A 253 6.07 7.14 31.92
C ASP A 253 6.04 6.78 30.43
N LEU A 254 4.93 6.18 29.98
CA LEU A 254 4.77 5.77 28.59
C LEU A 254 3.30 5.83 28.11
N LYS A 255 3.13 5.92 26.81
CA LYS A 255 1.87 5.71 26.11
C LYS A 255 1.87 4.28 25.55
N PRO A 256 1.04 3.35 26.06
CA PRO A 256 1.15 1.93 25.73
C PRO A 256 1.03 1.62 24.22
N ALA A 257 -0.01 2.13 23.58
CA ALA A 257 -0.23 1.93 22.14
C ALA A 257 0.89 2.54 21.29
N TRP A 258 1.39 3.74 21.63
CA TRP A 258 2.53 4.37 20.94
C TRP A 258 3.79 3.50 21.02
N LYS A 259 4.07 2.96 22.20
CA LYS A 259 5.23 2.08 22.37
C LYS A 259 5.12 0.83 21.51
N TYR A 260 3.97 0.13 21.57
CA TYR A 260 3.79 -1.13 20.85
C TYR A 260 3.85 -0.94 19.33
N ILE A 261 3.14 0.07 18.81
CA ILE A 261 3.15 0.35 17.38
C ILE A 261 4.49 0.95 16.93
N GLY A 262 5.13 1.76 17.79
CA GLY A 262 6.49 2.25 17.53
C GLY A 262 7.50 1.12 17.41
N ASP A 263 7.51 0.17 18.37
CA ASP A 263 8.36 -1.02 18.32
C ASP A 263 8.06 -1.88 17.07
N ASN A 264 6.80 -1.92 16.62
CA ASN A 264 6.40 -2.63 15.42
C ASN A 264 6.98 -2.00 14.15
N VAL A 265 6.92 -0.67 14.04
CA VAL A 265 7.51 0.03 12.88
C VAL A 265 9.02 -0.15 12.84
N ASP A 266 9.72 -0.02 13.98
CA ASP A 266 11.16 -0.31 14.08
C ASP A 266 11.49 -1.70 13.55
N PHE A 267 10.69 -2.68 13.98
CA PHE A 267 10.89 -4.07 13.60
C PHE A 267 10.72 -4.28 12.08
N TRP A 268 9.64 -3.74 11.49
CA TRP A 268 9.38 -3.92 10.07
C TRP A 268 10.43 -3.21 9.19
N ILE A 269 10.92 -2.06 9.61
CA ILE A 269 11.99 -1.34 8.90
C ILE A 269 13.34 -2.04 9.08
N GLY A 270 13.68 -2.38 10.34
CA GLY A 270 14.99 -2.95 10.67
C GLY A 270 15.16 -4.41 10.26
N GLU A 271 14.09 -5.20 10.26
CA GLU A 271 14.14 -6.63 10.00
C GLU A 271 13.76 -6.98 8.55
N TYR A 272 12.71 -6.32 8.02
CA TYR A 272 12.23 -6.60 6.66
C TYR A 272 12.70 -5.59 5.62
N HIS A 273 13.40 -4.53 6.04
CA HIS A 273 13.95 -3.50 5.14
C HIS A 273 12.92 -2.88 4.18
N ILE A 274 11.68 -2.71 4.64
CA ILE A 274 10.62 -2.09 3.85
C ILE A 274 10.95 -0.62 3.49
N ASP A 275 10.33 -0.10 2.43
CA ASP A 275 10.62 1.24 1.85
C ASP A 275 9.48 2.23 2.00
N GLY A 276 8.44 1.84 2.68
CA GLY A 276 7.29 2.68 2.97
C GLY A 276 6.20 1.95 3.71
N ILE A 277 5.28 2.73 4.27
CA ILE A 277 4.06 2.24 4.91
C ILE A 277 2.88 3.03 4.36
N ARG A 278 1.85 2.32 3.90
CA ARG A 278 0.51 2.87 3.74
C ARG A 278 -0.22 2.66 5.05
N TYR A 279 -0.65 3.74 5.68
CA TYR A 279 -1.35 3.71 6.97
C TYR A 279 -2.86 3.63 6.73
N ASP A 280 -3.43 2.49 7.09
CA ASP A 280 -4.85 2.20 7.04
C ASP A 280 -5.64 3.11 7.98
N ALA A 281 -6.82 3.55 7.54
CA ALA A 281 -7.81 4.25 8.35
C ALA A 281 -7.26 5.43 9.18
N THR A 282 -6.36 6.25 8.62
CA THR A 282 -5.76 7.38 9.35
C THR A 282 -6.77 8.41 9.84
N ARG A 283 -7.91 8.53 9.13
CA ARG A 283 -9.01 9.39 9.54
C ARG A 283 -9.68 8.90 10.82
N GLN A 284 -9.77 7.60 11.01
CA GLN A 284 -10.35 6.98 12.21
C GLN A 284 -9.36 7.02 13.38
N ILE A 285 -8.06 6.83 13.11
CA ILE A 285 -7.00 7.08 14.12
C ILE A 285 -7.12 8.49 14.70
N ASN A 286 -7.34 9.50 13.86
CA ASN A 286 -7.64 10.88 14.22
C ASN A 286 -6.75 11.46 15.35
N ASN A 287 -5.51 11.02 15.44
CA ASN A 287 -4.51 11.50 16.42
C ASN A 287 -3.23 11.91 15.69
N TYR A 288 -3.16 13.21 15.31
CA TYR A 288 -2.04 13.76 14.54
C TYR A 288 -0.71 13.69 15.32
N ASP A 289 -0.75 13.83 16.64
CA ASP A 289 0.47 13.72 17.46
C ASP A 289 1.06 12.31 17.36
N PHE A 290 0.21 11.27 17.39
CA PHE A 290 0.64 9.91 17.16
C PHE A 290 1.15 9.70 15.72
N LEU A 291 0.42 10.21 14.71
CA LEU A 291 0.84 10.08 13.32
C LEU A 291 2.19 10.76 13.08
N HIS A 292 2.43 11.93 13.65
CA HIS A 292 3.75 12.58 13.62
C HIS A 292 4.84 11.75 14.30
N PHE A 293 4.53 11.19 15.48
CA PHE A 293 5.47 10.33 16.19
C PHE A 293 5.89 9.14 15.33
N ILE A 294 4.93 8.41 14.77
CA ILE A 294 5.21 7.17 14.05
C ILE A 294 5.92 7.42 12.71
N VAL A 295 5.56 8.48 12.00
CA VAL A 295 6.23 8.89 10.74
C VAL A 295 7.64 9.38 10.98
N ASN A 296 7.87 10.20 12.02
CA ASN A 296 9.21 10.65 12.38
C ASN A 296 10.10 9.45 12.75
N LYS A 297 9.54 8.50 13.52
CA LYS A 297 10.23 7.27 13.89
C LYS A 297 10.58 6.45 12.65
N ALA A 298 9.65 6.24 11.73
CA ALA A 298 9.89 5.52 10.49
C ALA A 298 11.00 6.17 9.64
N LYS A 299 11.02 7.50 9.55
CA LYS A 299 12.07 8.25 8.83
C LYS A 299 13.43 8.16 9.53
N GLU A 300 13.44 8.18 10.86
CA GLU A 300 14.68 8.01 11.64
C GLU A 300 15.28 6.63 11.41
N ASP A 301 14.47 5.58 11.48
CA ASP A 301 14.89 4.19 11.30
C ASP A 301 15.33 3.89 9.87
N ALA A 302 14.65 4.44 8.87
CA ALA A 302 15.03 4.32 7.46
C ALA A 302 16.34 5.06 7.14
N GLY A 303 16.71 6.07 7.94
CA GLY A 303 17.94 6.83 7.78
C GLY A 303 18.02 7.58 6.44
N MET A 304 18.97 7.22 5.58
CA MET A 304 19.14 7.83 4.25
C MET A 304 18.41 7.06 3.13
N LYS A 305 17.82 5.93 3.42
CA LYS A 305 17.06 5.15 2.44
C LYS A 305 15.77 5.90 2.11
N PRO A 306 15.36 6.02 0.84
CA PRO A 306 14.07 6.59 0.49
C PRO A 306 12.94 5.81 1.19
N PHE A 307 12.11 6.52 1.95
CA PHE A 307 11.00 5.93 2.69
C PHE A 307 9.77 6.83 2.57
N ILE A 308 8.61 6.27 2.19
CA ILE A 308 7.38 7.02 2.00
C ILE A 308 6.30 6.58 2.99
N ASN A 309 5.59 7.56 3.54
CA ASN A 309 4.46 7.36 4.44
C ASN A 309 3.18 7.85 3.75
N ILE A 310 2.29 6.93 3.40
CA ILE A 310 1.06 7.20 2.65
C ILE A 310 -0.13 7.00 3.59
N ALA A 311 -1.03 8.00 3.67
CA ALA A 311 -2.26 7.88 4.43
C ALA A 311 -3.41 7.34 3.57
N GLU A 312 -4.19 6.42 4.12
CA GLU A 312 -5.58 6.30 3.73
C GLU A 312 -6.42 7.23 4.62
N ASN A 313 -6.79 8.38 4.07
CA ASN A 313 -7.54 9.43 4.78
C ASN A 313 -8.78 9.82 3.97
N ILE A 314 -9.82 9.00 4.00
CA ILE A 314 -11.00 9.12 3.14
C ILE A 314 -12.21 9.71 3.89
N PRO A 315 -12.83 10.77 3.35
CA PRO A 315 -12.37 11.61 2.24
C PRO A 315 -11.07 12.32 2.60
N GLU A 316 -10.21 12.50 1.60
CA GLU A 316 -8.90 13.11 1.79
C GLU A 316 -9.01 14.56 2.26
N ASP A 317 -8.08 14.94 3.12
CA ASP A 317 -7.93 16.30 3.63
C ASP A 317 -6.46 16.73 3.45
N PRO A 318 -6.20 17.87 2.77
CA PRO A 318 -4.83 18.34 2.54
C PRO A 318 -4.01 18.56 3.82
N SER A 319 -4.66 18.75 4.97
CA SER A 319 -3.96 18.90 6.25
C SER A 319 -3.08 17.73 6.62
N ILE A 320 -3.40 16.51 6.10
CA ILE A 320 -2.63 15.30 6.39
C ILE A 320 -1.23 15.31 5.75
N THR A 321 -1.05 16.04 4.63
CA THR A 321 0.19 16.09 3.85
C THR A 321 0.75 17.51 3.64
N ASN A 322 0.16 18.54 4.25
CA ASN A 322 0.70 19.91 4.16
C ASN A 322 1.99 20.02 4.99
N ILE A 323 2.58 21.24 5.05
CA ILE A 323 3.87 21.48 5.73
C ILE A 323 3.88 21.07 7.21
N ASP A 324 2.73 21.13 7.86
CA ASP A 324 2.53 20.75 9.27
C ASP A 324 1.83 19.38 9.38
N GLY A 325 1.57 18.71 8.26
CA GLY A 325 0.94 17.39 8.22
C GLY A 325 1.93 16.26 8.49
N PRO A 326 1.46 15.14 9.05
CA PRO A 326 2.33 14.02 9.42
C PRO A 326 2.81 13.19 8.23
N MET A 327 2.05 13.11 7.12
CA MET A 327 2.26 12.15 6.05
C MET A 327 2.94 12.78 4.83
N ASP A 328 3.63 11.95 4.03
CA ASP A 328 4.26 12.36 2.79
C ASP A 328 3.26 12.41 1.64
N GLY A 329 2.32 11.47 1.61
CA GLY A 329 1.25 11.39 0.63
C GLY A 329 -0.05 10.85 1.22
N CYS A 330 -1.15 10.99 0.48
CA CYS A 330 -2.39 10.30 0.81
C CYS A 330 -3.09 9.76 -0.45
N TRP A 331 -3.89 8.73 -0.29
CA TRP A 331 -4.73 8.22 -1.37
C TRP A 331 -5.72 9.28 -1.83
N HIS A 332 -5.79 9.51 -3.14
CA HIS A 332 -6.62 10.52 -3.78
C HIS A 332 -7.97 9.93 -4.19
N TYR A 333 -8.85 9.70 -3.21
CA TYR A 333 -10.19 9.13 -3.42
C TYR A 333 -11.01 9.94 -4.42
N SER A 334 -10.97 11.28 -4.33
CA SER A 334 -11.69 12.17 -5.25
C SER A 334 -11.22 11.99 -6.69
N PHE A 335 -9.93 11.70 -6.94
CA PHE A 335 -9.43 11.37 -8.27
C PHE A 335 -10.14 10.14 -8.83
N TYR A 336 -10.15 9.04 -8.06
CA TYR A 336 -10.89 7.84 -8.45
C TYR A 336 -12.34 8.16 -8.76
N ALA A 337 -13.08 8.70 -7.81
CA ALA A 337 -14.53 8.89 -7.91
C ALA A 337 -14.92 9.78 -9.10
N ASN A 338 -14.19 10.88 -9.31
CA ASN A 338 -14.54 11.87 -10.32
C ASN A 338 -14.01 11.49 -11.71
N VAL A 339 -12.76 11.02 -11.84
CA VAL A 339 -12.24 10.56 -13.13
C VAL A 339 -13.07 9.40 -13.67
N MET A 340 -13.43 8.43 -12.80
CA MET A 340 -14.30 7.32 -13.18
C MET A 340 -15.65 7.79 -13.74
N ALA A 341 -16.29 8.78 -13.11
CA ALA A 341 -17.56 9.34 -13.61
C ALA A 341 -17.42 9.96 -15.01
N HIS A 342 -16.28 10.62 -15.28
CA HIS A 342 -16.02 11.25 -16.59
C HIS A 342 -15.71 10.21 -17.68
N ILE A 343 -14.84 9.23 -17.39
CA ILE A 343 -14.53 8.19 -18.39
C ILE A 343 -15.70 7.23 -18.62
N CYS A 344 -16.59 7.05 -17.65
CA CYS A 344 -17.84 6.33 -17.82
C CYS A 344 -18.87 7.12 -18.65
N GLY A 345 -18.69 8.43 -18.80
CA GLY A 345 -19.62 9.29 -19.51
C GLY A 345 -20.85 9.68 -18.70
N ASP A 346 -20.81 9.50 -17.38
CA ASP A 346 -21.91 9.87 -16.47
C ASP A 346 -22.12 11.39 -16.45
N ARG A 347 -21.04 12.17 -16.62
CA ARG A 347 -21.03 13.65 -16.70
C ARG A 347 -19.78 14.17 -17.39
N TYR A 348 -19.77 15.46 -17.69
CA TYR A 348 -18.59 16.24 -18.01
C TYR A 348 -18.60 17.54 -17.22
N ASP A 349 -17.54 17.77 -16.45
CA ASP A 349 -17.27 19.01 -15.72
C ASP A 349 -15.76 19.31 -15.82
N GLY A 350 -15.41 20.33 -16.61
CA GLY A 350 -14.01 20.70 -16.85
C GLY A 350 -13.31 21.21 -15.59
N GLU A 351 -14.01 21.93 -14.70
CA GLU A 351 -13.40 22.41 -13.45
C GLU A 351 -13.16 21.29 -12.43
N GLU A 352 -14.04 20.28 -12.39
CA GLU A 352 -13.83 19.09 -11.59
C GLU A 352 -12.61 18.29 -12.10
N LEU A 353 -12.51 18.07 -13.41
CA LEU A 353 -11.35 17.41 -14.03
C LEU A 353 -10.04 18.16 -13.74
N LYS A 354 -10.05 19.50 -13.84
CA LYS A 354 -8.87 20.31 -13.54
C LYS A 354 -8.41 20.15 -12.08
N ARG A 355 -9.34 20.03 -11.13
CA ARG A 355 -9.00 19.76 -9.72
C ARG A 355 -8.38 18.37 -9.55
N MET A 356 -8.94 17.35 -10.20
CA MET A 356 -8.41 15.99 -10.14
C MET A 356 -7.00 15.87 -10.74
N ILE A 357 -6.78 16.56 -11.88
CA ILE A 357 -5.48 16.52 -12.57
C ILE A 357 -4.43 17.40 -11.88
N ASP A 358 -4.83 18.49 -11.23
CA ASP A 358 -3.99 19.39 -10.43
C ASP A 358 -4.46 19.44 -8.97
N CYS A 359 -3.95 18.53 -8.16
CA CYS A 359 -4.31 18.41 -6.74
C CYS A 359 -4.08 19.71 -5.93
N LYS A 360 -3.26 20.64 -6.43
CA LYS A 360 -3.06 21.95 -5.77
C LYS A 360 -4.34 22.78 -5.73
N ARG A 361 -5.27 22.55 -6.65
CA ARG A 361 -6.59 23.22 -6.67
C ARG A 361 -7.50 22.77 -5.53
N ASP A 362 -7.22 21.61 -4.94
CA ASP A 362 -7.89 21.09 -3.75
C ASP A 362 -7.06 21.31 -2.45
N GLY A 363 -5.96 22.09 -2.55
CA GLY A 363 -5.18 22.55 -1.40
C GLY A 363 -3.94 21.70 -1.08
N PHE A 364 -3.63 20.67 -1.85
CA PHE A 364 -2.37 19.96 -1.74
C PHE A 364 -1.21 20.79 -2.27
N MET A 365 0.02 20.52 -1.83
CA MET A 365 1.15 21.41 -2.12
C MET A 365 2.04 20.93 -3.26
N GLY A 366 2.18 19.63 -3.46
CA GLY A 366 3.20 19.06 -4.32
C GLY A 366 2.85 17.77 -5.04
N ALA A 367 3.80 17.32 -5.84
CA ALA A 367 3.65 16.16 -6.71
C ALA A 367 3.65 14.80 -5.97
N THR A 368 4.05 14.76 -4.70
CA THR A 368 4.07 13.53 -3.89
C THR A 368 2.96 13.48 -2.85
N ASN A 369 2.18 14.57 -2.70
CA ASN A 369 1.18 14.66 -1.63
C ASN A 369 -0.08 13.82 -1.88
N VAL A 370 -0.31 13.36 -3.12
CA VAL A 370 -1.43 12.49 -3.44
C VAL A 370 -1.00 11.28 -4.25
N VAL A 371 -1.67 10.15 -4.01
CA VAL A 371 -1.53 8.92 -4.78
C VAL A 371 -2.79 8.75 -5.62
N ASN A 372 -2.67 8.96 -6.94
CA ASN A 372 -3.77 8.90 -7.90
C ASN A 372 -4.03 7.48 -8.36
N TYR A 373 -5.27 7.02 -8.30
CA TYR A 373 -5.66 5.68 -8.73
C TYR A 373 -7.01 5.67 -9.43
N LEU A 374 -7.27 4.65 -10.24
CA LEU A 374 -8.56 4.40 -10.91
C LEU A 374 -9.32 3.23 -10.28
N SER A 375 -8.65 2.38 -9.56
CA SER A 375 -9.18 1.31 -8.70
C SER A 375 -8.11 0.91 -7.68
N ASN A 376 -8.53 0.30 -6.59
CA ASN A 376 -7.71 -0.33 -5.56
C ASN A 376 -8.46 -1.55 -5.01
N HIS A 377 -8.01 -2.15 -3.91
CA HIS A 377 -8.68 -3.31 -3.33
C HIS A 377 -10.10 -3.01 -2.79
N ASP A 378 -10.42 -1.76 -2.40
CA ASP A 378 -11.75 -1.35 -1.91
C ASP A 378 -12.73 -0.99 -3.02
N HIS A 379 -12.23 -0.70 -4.21
CA HIS A 379 -13.02 -0.17 -5.31
C HIS A 379 -13.03 -1.13 -6.49
N LYS A 380 -14.21 -1.26 -7.12
CA LYS A 380 -14.37 -2.13 -8.28
C LYS A 380 -13.33 -1.83 -9.35
N ARG A 381 -12.86 -2.87 -10.00
CA ARG A 381 -11.99 -2.76 -11.17
C ARG A 381 -12.62 -1.88 -12.25
N VAL A 382 -11.83 -1.09 -12.95
CA VAL A 382 -12.28 -0.16 -13.99
C VAL A 382 -13.16 -0.86 -15.02
N MET A 383 -12.77 -2.05 -15.48
CA MET A 383 -13.57 -2.84 -16.43
C MET A 383 -14.92 -3.27 -15.87
N VAL A 384 -15.01 -3.55 -14.58
CA VAL A 384 -16.28 -3.88 -13.90
C VAL A 384 -17.19 -2.65 -13.81
N GLU A 385 -16.62 -1.50 -13.47
CA GLU A 385 -17.39 -0.24 -13.43
C GLU A 385 -17.96 0.16 -14.80
N LEU A 386 -17.17 -0.02 -15.85
CA LEU A 386 -17.63 0.19 -17.23
C LEU A 386 -18.70 -0.83 -17.63
N GLY A 387 -18.48 -2.11 -17.29
CA GLY A 387 -19.43 -3.19 -17.54
C GLY A 387 -20.80 -2.97 -16.87
N ASN A 388 -20.81 -2.47 -15.63
CA ASN A 388 -22.03 -2.10 -14.90
C ASN A 388 -22.87 -1.02 -15.63
N ARG A 389 -22.21 -0.23 -16.49
CA ARG A 389 -22.84 0.79 -17.36
C ARG A 389 -23.07 0.30 -18.78
N SER A 390 -22.94 -1.01 -19.03
CA SER A 390 -23.05 -1.63 -20.34
C SER A 390 -22.04 -1.12 -21.39
N ILE A 391 -20.90 -0.62 -20.92
CA ILE A 391 -19.77 -0.21 -21.77
C ILE A 391 -18.81 -1.40 -21.85
N LEU A 392 -18.76 -2.05 -23.01
CA LEU A 392 -18.07 -3.32 -23.21
C LEU A 392 -17.12 -3.26 -24.42
N GLY A 393 -16.23 -4.25 -24.55
CA GLY A 393 -15.33 -4.44 -25.67
C GLY A 393 -14.44 -3.21 -25.93
N GLN A 394 -14.25 -2.84 -27.18
CA GLN A 394 -13.39 -1.71 -27.59
C GLN A 394 -13.76 -0.38 -26.90
N ALA A 395 -15.06 -0.13 -26.68
CA ALA A 395 -15.49 1.07 -25.97
C ALA A 395 -15.02 1.12 -24.52
N ALA A 396 -14.92 -0.04 -23.85
CA ALA A 396 -14.34 -0.12 -22.51
C ALA A 396 -12.82 0.11 -22.54
N PHE A 397 -12.10 -0.58 -23.41
CA PHE A 397 -10.65 -0.42 -23.53
C PHE A 397 -10.21 1.02 -23.85
N LYS A 398 -10.93 1.73 -24.72
CA LYS A 398 -10.69 3.16 -24.99
C LYS A 398 -10.77 4.00 -23.70
N ARG A 399 -11.81 3.80 -22.92
CA ARG A 399 -12.04 4.56 -21.68
C ARG A 399 -11.02 4.24 -20.58
N VAL A 400 -10.59 2.97 -20.47
CA VAL A 400 -9.49 2.59 -19.58
C VAL A 400 -8.19 3.28 -19.99
N LYS A 401 -7.89 3.33 -21.31
CA LYS A 401 -6.71 4.05 -21.85
C LYS A 401 -6.78 5.55 -21.56
N LEU A 402 -7.93 6.18 -21.73
CA LEU A 402 -8.14 7.59 -21.36
C LEU A 402 -7.86 7.82 -19.87
N GLY A 403 -8.43 6.99 -19.00
CA GLY A 403 -8.16 7.05 -17.55
C GLY A 403 -6.69 6.85 -17.21
N ALA A 404 -6.01 5.90 -17.88
CA ALA A 404 -4.58 5.65 -17.70
C ALA A 404 -3.73 6.89 -18.06
N VAL A 405 -4.04 7.59 -19.17
CA VAL A 405 -3.36 8.84 -19.53
C VAL A 405 -3.52 9.87 -18.41
N LEU A 406 -4.75 10.10 -17.93
CA LEU A 406 -4.99 11.07 -16.87
C LEU A 406 -4.21 10.71 -15.59
N MET A 407 -4.26 9.44 -15.16
CA MET A 407 -3.58 8.98 -13.96
C MET A 407 -2.05 9.14 -14.05
N MET A 408 -1.45 8.79 -15.20
CA MET A 408 0.01 8.86 -15.40
C MET A 408 0.54 10.28 -15.62
N THR A 409 -0.32 11.23 -16.02
CA THR A 409 0.09 12.61 -16.35
C THR A 409 -0.43 13.67 -15.38
N ALA A 410 -1.34 13.34 -14.47
CA ALA A 410 -1.77 14.22 -13.39
C ALA A 410 -0.62 14.56 -12.41
N VAL A 411 -0.80 15.62 -11.63
CA VAL A 411 0.05 15.92 -10.50
C VAL A 411 -0.25 14.91 -9.39
N GLY A 412 0.73 14.11 -9.01
CA GLY A 412 0.59 13.04 -8.03
C GLY A 412 1.44 11.82 -8.38
N ILE A 413 1.48 10.86 -7.47
CA ILE A 413 2.08 9.54 -7.67
C ILE A 413 1.00 8.63 -8.25
N PRO A 414 1.20 8.00 -9.40
CA PRO A 414 0.22 7.05 -9.93
C PRO A 414 0.32 5.70 -9.23
N MET A 415 -0.84 5.13 -8.91
CA MET A 415 -0.98 3.77 -8.40
C MET A 415 -2.00 2.99 -9.23
N MET A 416 -1.72 1.73 -9.50
CA MET A 416 -2.64 0.83 -10.18
C MET A 416 -2.87 -0.44 -9.35
N TRP A 417 -4.12 -0.91 -9.35
CA TRP A 417 -4.49 -2.19 -8.77
C TRP A 417 -4.10 -3.33 -9.70
N MET A 418 -3.59 -4.42 -9.14
CA MET A 418 -3.15 -5.62 -9.88
C MET A 418 -4.16 -6.07 -10.94
N GLY A 419 -3.68 -6.27 -12.19
CA GLY A 419 -4.49 -6.68 -13.33
C GLY A 419 -5.19 -5.54 -14.08
N GLN A 420 -5.15 -4.29 -13.57
CA GLN A 420 -5.71 -3.12 -14.26
C GLN A 420 -5.05 -2.89 -15.61
N GLU A 421 -3.74 -3.11 -15.71
CA GLU A 421 -2.91 -2.86 -16.87
C GLU A 421 -3.23 -3.74 -18.09
N PHE A 422 -3.94 -4.83 -17.89
CA PHE A 422 -4.44 -5.66 -19.00
C PHE A 422 -5.97 -5.85 -18.96
N GLY A 423 -6.66 -5.11 -18.09
CA GLY A 423 -8.13 -5.05 -18.07
C GLY A 423 -8.77 -6.28 -17.44
N ASP A 424 -8.21 -6.79 -16.34
CA ASP A 424 -8.88 -7.81 -15.54
C ASP A 424 -10.24 -7.29 -15.04
N TYR A 425 -11.25 -8.16 -15.11
CA TYR A 425 -12.64 -7.87 -14.74
C TYR A 425 -13.20 -8.81 -13.69
N ASN A 426 -12.34 -9.63 -13.08
CA ASN A 426 -12.79 -10.45 -11.96
C ASN A 426 -13.32 -9.56 -10.85
N PRO A 427 -14.50 -9.88 -10.28
CA PRO A 427 -15.05 -9.07 -9.21
C PRO A 427 -14.14 -9.09 -8.00
N LEU A 428 -14.06 -7.98 -7.28
CA LEU A 428 -13.43 -7.94 -5.97
C LEU A 428 -14.27 -8.75 -4.99
N ASN A 429 -13.65 -9.72 -4.37
CA ASN A 429 -14.27 -10.56 -3.35
C ASN A 429 -13.20 -10.87 -2.29
N GLN A 430 -13.51 -10.61 -1.02
CA GLN A 430 -12.58 -10.89 0.09
C GLN A 430 -12.19 -12.38 0.19
N ASP A 431 -12.98 -13.27 -0.39
CA ASP A 431 -12.73 -14.71 -0.32
C ASP A 431 -11.94 -15.25 -1.52
N ALA A 432 -12.04 -14.64 -2.71
CA ALA A 432 -11.26 -15.03 -3.89
C ALA A 432 -11.37 -13.96 -5.02
N SER A 433 -10.29 -13.26 -5.31
CA SER A 433 -10.22 -12.24 -6.37
C SER A 433 -9.01 -12.42 -7.27
N LYS A 434 -8.64 -13.68 -7.51
CA LYS A 434 -7.42 -14.02 -8.25
C LYS A 434 -7.42 -13.42 -9.66
N ILE A 435 -6.28 -12.89 -10.06
CA ILE A 435 -6.07 -12.33 -11.41
C ILE A 435 -6.19 -13.43 -12.46
N ASP A 436 -6.92 -13.17 -13.53
CA ASP A 436 -6.95 -14.03 -14.71
C ASP A 436 -5.85 -13.67 -15.71
N TRP A 437 -4.66 -14.22 -15.50
CA TRP A 437 -3.52 -14.05 -16.39
C TRP A 437 -3.76 -14.52 -17.83
N SER A 438 -4.78 -15.36 -18.08
CA SER A 438 -5.11 -15.84 -19.43
C SER A 438 -5.61 -14.72 -20.34
N LEU A 439 -6.13 -13.64 -19.78
CA LEU A 439 -6.59 -12.46 -20.51
C LEU A 439 -5.46 -11.82 -21.35
N LEU A 440 -4.21 -11.93 -20.93
CA LEU A 440 -3.06 -11.45 -21.69
C LEU A 440 -2.88 -12.16 -23.05
N ALA A 441 -3.60 -13.26 -23.33
CA ALA A 441 -3.64 -13.84 -24.67
C ALA A 441 -4.44 -12.99 -25.67
N GLY A 442 -5.39 -12.16 -25.20
CA GLY A 442 -6.25 -11.30 -26.02
C GLY A 442 -5.51 -10.10 -26.62
N ASP A 443 -5.83 -9.72 -27.84
CA ASP A 443 -5.16 -8.61 -28.53
C ASP A 443 -5.47 -7.24 -27.86
N ASP A 444 -6.70 -7.04 -27.40
CA ASP A 444 -7.10 -5.82 -26.70
C ASP A 444 -6.38 -5.68 -25.35
N ASN A 445 -6.25 -6.79 -24.61
CA ASN A 445 -5.55 -6.85 -23.33
C ASN A 445 -4.05 -6.58 -23.50
N LYS A 446 -3.40 -7.18 -24.53
CA LYS A 446 -2.01 -6.87 -24.90
C LYS A 446 -1.86 -5.40 -25.28
N GLY A 447 -2.82 -4.86 -26.04
CA GLY A 447 -2.84 -3.46 -26.44
C GLY A 447 -2.99 -2.52 -25.25
N LEU A 448 -3.74 -2.90 -24.22
CA LEU A 448 -3.86 -2.13 -22.98
C LEU A 448 -2.58 -2.21 -22.15
N PHE A 449 -1.99 -3.39 -22.00
CA PHE A 449 -0.69 -3.57 -21.33
C PHE A 449 0.40 -2.72 -21.99
N ALA A 450 0.49 -2.77 -23.34
CA ALA A 450 1.44 -1.96 -24.08
C ALA A 450 1.22 -0.44 -23.88
N HIS A 451 -0.03 -0.02 -23.76
CA HIS A 451 -0.39 1.38 -23.49
C HIS A 451 0.08 1.82 -22.09
N TYR A 452 -0.21 1.05 -21.03
CA TYR A 452 0.28 1.32 -19.69
C TYR A 452 1.81 1.35 -19.64
N ARG A 453 2.47 0.34 -20.21
CA ARG A 453 3.94 0.30 -20.30
C ARG A 453 4.51 1.53 -21.01
N GLY A 454 3.87 1.97 -22.10
CA GLY A 454 4.25 3.19 -22.83
C GLY A 454 4.15 4.45 -21.97
N LEU A 455 3.05 4.60 -21.23
CA LEU A 455 2.83 5.76 -20.34
C LEU A 455 3.78 5.75 -19.12
N ILE A 456 4.04 4.59 -18.55
CA ILE A 456 5.01 4.44 -17.45
C ILE A 456 6.41 4.81 -17.94
N ASN A 457 6.79 4.32 -19.13
CA ASN A 457 8.07 4.68 -19.76
C ASN A 457 8.15 6.18 -20.04
N LEU A 458 7.08 6.81 -20.54
CA LEU A 458 7.01 8.27 -20.67
C LEU A 458 7.30 8.96 -19.34
N ARG A 459 6.60 8.57 -18.27
CA ARG A 459 6.74 9.20 -16.96
C ARG A 459 8.16 9.05 -16.41
N LYS A 460 8.76 7.86 -16.50
CA LYS A 460 10.13 7.59 -16.03
C LYS A 460 11.21 8.37 -16.79
N ASN A 461 10.98 8.69 -18.06
CA ASN A 461 11.94 9.36 -18.92
C ASN A 461 11.62 10.83 -19.17
N ASN A 462 10.53 11.37 -18.63
CA ASN A 462 10.15 12.77 -18.80
C ASN A 462 9.92 13.46 -17.47
N HIS A 463 10.94 14.18 -17.01
CA HIS A 463 10.94 14.85 -15.70
C HIS A 463 9.88 15.97 -15.58
N ALA A 464 9.22 16.39 -16.67
CA ALA A 464 8.05 17.27 -16.57
C ALA A 464 6.94 16.65 -15.70
N LEU A 465 6.80 15.32 -15.69
CA LEU A 465 5.78 14.60 -14.93
C LEU A 465 6.12 14.41 -13.45
N TYR A 466 7.35 14.71 -13.05
CA TYR A 466 7.81 14.66 -11.65
C TYR A 466 7.52 15.94 -10.87
N THR A 467 7.23 17.04 -11.57
CA THR A 467 6.98 18.35 -10.98
C THR A 467 5.50 18.54 -10.62
N ALA A 468 5.20 19.64 -9.94
CA ALA A 468 3.83 20.12 -9.76
C ALA A 468 3.44 21.21 -10.78
N ASN A 469 4.27 21.43 -11.82
CA ASN A 469 4.01 22.44 -12.84
C ASN A 469 2.96 21.93 -13.83
N ILE A 470 1.85 22.65 -13.92
CA ILE A 470 0.74 22.33 -14.80
C ILE A 470 -0.02 23.61 -15.17
N ASP A 471 -0.50 23.69 -16.43
CA ASP A 471 -1.41 24.72 -16.90
C ASP A 471 -2.45 24.12 -17.85
N PHE A 472 -3.70 24.59 -17.70
CA PHE A 472 -4.83 24.21 -18.55
C PHE A 472 -5.06 25.31 -19.59
N PHE A 473 -4.56 25.11 -20.80
CA PHE A 473 -4.53 26.12 -21.83
C PHE A 473 -5.71 26.07 -22.81
N HIS A 474 -6.46 24.95 -22.83
CA HIS A 474 -7.65 24.82 -23.68
C HIS A 474 -8.73 23.98 -22.99
N GLU A 475 -9.96 24.49 -23.03
CA GLU A 475 -11.18 23.76 -22.69
C GLU A 475 -12.28 24.11 -23.66
N ASN A 476 -13.00 23.10 -24.13
CA ASN A 476 -14.22 23.24 -24.91
C ASN A 476 -15.31 22.37 -24.32
N SER A 477 -16.21 22.99 -23.54
CA SER A 477 -17.29 22.28 -22.83
C SER A 477 -18.33 21.70 -23.78
N GLU A 478 -18.54 22.29 -24.99
CA GLU A 478 -19.46 21.77 -26.00
C GLU A 478 -18.95 20.45 -26.59
N SER A 479 -17.67 20.42 -26.98
CA SER A 479 -17.02 19.22 -27.53
C SER A 479 -16.49 18.30 -26.42
N LYS A 480 -16.55 18.70 -25.15
CA LYS A 480 -15.99 17.97 -23.98
C LYS A 480 -14.49 17.67 -24.14
N VAL A 481 -13.72 18.65 -24.61
CA VAL A 481 -12.27 18.55 -24.78
C VAL A 481 -11.57 19.37 -23.71
N LEU A 482 -10.56 18.78 -23.09
CA LEU A 482 -9.66 19.43 -22.12
C LEU A 482 -8.21 19.23 -22.57
N ALA A 483 -7.41 20.31 -22.58
CA ALA A 483 -5.98 20.21 -22.82
C ALA A 483 -5.16 20.91 -21.73
N TYR A 484 -4.07 20.28 -21.36
CA TYR A 484 -3.14 20.80 -20.37
C TYR A 484 -1.69 20.48 -20.70
N THR A 485 -0.77 21.24 -20.12
CA THR A 485 0.67 21.05 -20.25
C THR A 485 1.32 20.82 -18.89
N ARG A 486 2.29 19.91 -18.87
CA ARG A 486 3.22 19.68 -17.76
C ARG A 486 4.62 20.07 -18.21
N TRP A 487 5.44 20.64 -17.32
CA TRP A 487 6.83 21.00 -17.66
C TRP A 487 7.75 20.97 -16.44
N ASN A 488 9.05 21.00 -16.70
CA ASN A 488 10.10 21.28 -15.72
C ASN A 488 10.96 22.47 -16.18
N ASP A 489 11.83 22.94 -15.29
CA ASP A 489 12.70 24.10 -15.58
C ASP A 489 13.89 23.73 -16.49
N GLU A 490 14.09 22.45 -16.80
CA GLU A 490 15.16 21.93 -17.67
C GLU A 490 14.72 21.82 -19.16
N GLY A 491 13.48 22.20 -19.45
CA GLY A 491 12.95 22.24 -20.81
C GLY A 491 12.12 21.04 -21.23
N SER A 492 11.94 20.02 -20.36
CA SER A 492 11.02 18.91 -20.63
C SER A 492 9.59 19.42 -20.61
N ARG A 493 8.79 19.02 -21.60
CA ARG A 493 7.39 19.43 -21.70
C ARG A 493 6.52 18.35 -22.31
N VAL A 494 5.34 18.16 -21.69
CA VAL A 494 4.30 17.23 -22.13
C VAL A 494 2.98 18.00 -22.27
N VAL A 495 2.26 17.74 -23.33
CA VAL A 495 0.89 18.22 -23.55
C VAL A 495 -0.03 17.02 -23.63
N VAL A 496 -1.19 17.12 -22.99
CA VAL A 496 -2.27 16.13 -23.08
C VAL A 496 -3.51 16.82 -23.66
N VAL A 497 -4.13 16.17 -24.64
CA VAL A 497 -5.43 16.59 -25.21
C VAL A 497 -6.40 15.43 -25.06
N ALA A 498 -7.45 15.60 -24.27
CA ALA A 498 -8.41 14.56 -23.92
C ALA A 498 -9.82 14.88 -24.40
N ASN A 499 -10.45 13.94 -25.09
CA ASN A 499 -11.85 13.98 -25.53
C ASN A 499 -12.71 13.08 -24.62
N PHE A 500 -13.64 13.68 -23.90
CA PHE A 500 -14.60 12.99 -23.04
C PHE A 500 -15.98 12.82 -23.68
N SER A 501 -16.09 13.10 -24.99
CA SER A 501 -17.34 12.92 -25.72
C SER A 501 -17.39 11.58 -26.47
N ASP A 502 -18.58 11.20 -26.90
CA ASP A 502 -18.85 10.07 -27.77
C ASP A 502 -18.71 10.43 -29.28
N GLN A 503 -18.10 11.59 -29.57
CA GLN A 503 -17.93 12.09 -30.93
C GLN A 503 -16.48 12.00 -31.40
N TYR A 504 -16.28 11.50 -32.61
CA TYR A 504 -15.01 11.63 -33.34
C TYR A 504 -14.86 13.07 -33.83
N LEU A 505 -13.84 13.77 -33.41
CA LEU A 505 -13.59 15.17 -33.77
C LEU A 505 -12.50 15.23 -34.85
N ALA A 506 -12.93 15.23 -36.11
CA ALA A 506 -12.03 15.29 -37.26
C ALA A 506 -11.46 16.70 -37.44
N GLY A 507 -10.13 16.83 -37.61
CA GLY A 507 -9.46 18.10 -37.85
C GLY A 507 -9.69 19.11 -36.72
N TYR A 508 -9.74 18.64 -35.48
CA TYR A 508 -9.97 19.50 -34.31
C TYR A 508 -8.75 20.40 -34.05
N THR A 509 -9.01 21.71 -34.00
CA THR A 509 -7.97 22.70 -33.68
C THR A 509 -7.83 22.88 -32.19
N VAL A 510 -6.63 22.64 -31.66
CA VAL A 510 -6.26 22.88 -30.25
C VAL A 510 -5.43 24.18 -30.20
N PRO A 511 -6.02 25.30 -29.78
CA PRO A 511 -5.31 26.57 -29.66
C PRO A 511 -4.55 26.63 -28.34
N GLY A 512 -3.62 27.58 -28.23
CA GLY A 512 -2.89 27.86 -26.99
C GLY A 512 -1.74 26.91 -26.71
N MET A 513 -1.22 26.21 -27.72
CA MET A 513 -0.05 25.37 -27.57
C MET A 513 1.11 26.12 -26.89
N PRO A 514 1.78 25.52 -25.89
CA PRO A 514 2.78 26.22 -25.09
C PRO A 514 4.09 26.54 -25.84
N ALA A 515 4.31 25.94 -26.99
CA ALA A 515 5.41 26.23 -27.91
C ALA A 515 5.06 25.83 -29.34
N ASP A 516 5.57 26.61 -30.33
CA ASP A 516 5.62 26.21 -31.73
C ASP A 516 6.79 25.25 -31.96
N GLY A 517 6.72 24.42 -33.01
CA GLY A 517 7.72 23.44 -33.37
C GLY A 517 7.21 22.01 -33.35
N THR A 518 8.17 21.05 -33.34
CA THR A 518 7.85 19.62 -33.48
C THR A 518 7.42 19.00 -32.15
N TRP A 519 6.31 18.30 -32.19
CA TRP A 519 5.77 17.53 -31.09
C TRP A 519 5.63 16.07 -31.49
N HIS A 520 6.15 15.17 -30.66
CA HIS A 520 5.99 13.73 -30.83
C HIS A 520 4.74 13.24 -30.09
N GLU A 521 3.77 12.71 -30.83
CA GLU A 521 2.62 12.03 -30.23
C GLU A 521 3.06 10.64 -29.75
N TRP A 522 3.03 10.46 -28.43
CA TRP A 522 3.66 9.33 -27.74
C TRP A 522 2.89 8.01 -27.92
N THR A 523 1.56 8.08 -27.92
CA THR A 523 0.70 6.88 -27.96
C THR A 523 0.54 6.31 -29.36
N GLY A 524 0.49 7.15 -30.38
CA GLY A 524 0.39 6.77 -31.78
C GLY A 524 1.73 6.75 -32.53
N ASN A 525 2.82 7.25 -31.87
CA ASN A 525 4.18 7.25 -32.39
C ASN A 525 4.33 7.97 -33.74
N TYR A 526 3.95 9.25 -33.78
CA TYR A 526 4.12 10.11 -34.97
C TYR A 526 4.48 11.54 -34.54
N ASP A 527 5.10 12.28 -35.46
CA ASP A 527 5.45 13.68 -35.24
C ASP A 527 4.44 14.60 -35.91
N LEU A 528 4.21 15.76 -35.31
CA LEU A 528 3.43 16.86 -35.90
C LEU A 528 4.01 18.23 -35.53
N GLU A 529 3.70 19.23 -36.35
CA GLU A 529 4.17 20.59 -36.16
C GLU A 529 3.08 21.47 -35.54
N ALA A 530 3.42 22.12 -34.42
CA ALA A 530 2.64 23.22 -33.89
C ALA A 530 3.10 24.54 -34.54
N GLY A 531 2.15 25.35 -34.99
CA GLY A 531 2.43 26.66 -35.56
C GLY A 531 1.34 27.68 -35.19
N GLU A 532 1.76 28.94 -35.03
CA GLU A 532 0.86 30.01 -34.57
C GLU A 532 0.12 29.68 -33.27
N GLY A 533 0.80 28.94 -32.34
CA GLY A 533 0.26 28.54 -31.06
C GLY A 533 -0.87 27.51 -31.14
N GLN A 534 -0.92 26.68 -32.19
CA GLN A 534 -1.98 25.67 -32.34
C GLN A 534 -1.51 24.40 -33.02
N ILE A 535 -2.27 23.31 -32.81
CA ILE A 535 -2.18 22.06 -33.58
C ILE A 535 -3.54 21.68 -34.12
N ILE A 536 -3.56 20.91 -35.22
CA ILE A 536 -4.77 20.32 -35.77
C ILE A 536 -4.62 18.81 -35.75
N ILE A 537 -5.56 18.13 -35.09
CA ILE A 537 -5.53 16.68 -34.85
C ILE A 537 -6.89 16.05 -35.13
N ASP A 538 -6.87 14.79 -35.47
CA ASP A 538 -8.05 13.94 -35.35
C ASP A 538 -8.09 13.41 -33.92
N LEU A 539 -9.19 13.64 -33.20
CA LEU A 539 -9.33 13.25 -31.78
C LEU A 539 -10.54 12.32 -31.61
N PRO A 540 -10.31 11.00 -31.53
CA PRO A 540 -11.38 10.03 -31.42
C PRO A 540 -12.17 10.17 -30.11
N GLU A 541 -13.36 9.56 -30.08
CA GLU A 541 -14.23 9.51 -28.93
C GLU A 541 -13.55 8.80 -27.74
N TYR A 542 -13.67 9.38 -26.52
CA TYR A 542 -13.09 8.87 -25.29
C TYR A 542 -11.61 8.46 -25.40
N GLU A 543 -10.83 9.35 -26.01
CA GLU A 543 -9.39 9.16 -26.20
C GLU A 543 -8.61 10.38 -25.71
N ALA A 544 -7.38 10.16 -25.27
CA ALA A 544 -6.41 11.21 -25.01
C ALA A 544 -5.15 10.98 -25.84
N GLN A 545 -4.61 12.05 -26.40
CA GLN A 545 -3.31 12.08 -27.08
C GLN A 545 -2.28 12.79 -26.23
N VAL A 546 -1.07 12.28 -26.21
CA VAL A 546 0.03 12.78 -25.37
C VAL A 546 1.19 13.20 -26.24
N PHE A 547 1.52 14.46 -26.20
CA PHE A 547 2.56 15.07 -27.02
C PHE A 547 3.77 15.45 -26.18
N VAL A 548 4.95 15.07 -26.63
CA VAL A 548 6.25 15.40 -26.01
C VAL A 548 6.98 16.38 -26.92
N TYR A 549 7.40 17.51 -26.37
CA TYR A 549 8.14 18.52 -27.12
C TYR A 549 9.52 18.01 -27.54
N GLN A 550 9.85 18.17 -28.80
CA GLN A 550 11.15 17.86 -29.37
C GLN A 550 11.97 19.15 -29.41
N ASN A 551 12.97 19.31 -28.53
CA ASN A 551 13.88 20.46 -28.51
C ASN A 551 14.86 20.44 -29.67
#